data_ad0feb86577246acdcaeb3a4d8ce7028
#
_entry.id   ad0feb86577246acdcaeb3a4d8ce7028
#
_cell.length_a   1.000
_cell.length_b   1.000
_cell.length_c   1.000
_cell.angle_alpha   90.00
_cell.angle_beta   90.00
_cell.angle_gamma   90.00
#
_symmetry.space_group_name_H-M   'P 1'
#
loop_
_entity.id
_entity.type
_entity.pdbx_description
1 polymer ?
#
loop_
_entity_poly.entity_id
_entity_poly.type
_entity_poly.pdbx_seq_one_letter_code
_entity_poly.pdbx_strand_id
1 'polypeptide(L)'
;GRRSLLKAIGLTIPALALSPGTGLANHLFGNFFGNPIISENNKPGTTDWLITNPANNHEIEGYASWTYIDPGDSIQIFVNTAEPSYQLEVFRLGWYGGAGGRRMFGPITLDGTQQVIPEPDPKTGLVECAWTNPFTLRTRFDWTTGVYLAKLTASQSGKQSYVPFTLRNGGRFSRLLFQNSVTTWQAYNNWGGRSLYEFNSTNGIRAVKVSFNRPYVLGTGAGDLFAWELSMLRFLEREGYDVSYCTNMTTHRNSSLRNHQ
;
A
#
# COMPACT_ATOMS: atom_id res chain seq x y z
N GLY A 1 -32.80 -23.16 -57.38
CA GLY A 1 -31.61 -23.03 -56.59
C GLY A 1 -31.29 -21.55 -56.31
N ARG A 2 -31.46 -21.12 -55.09
CA ARG A 2 -31.10 -19.74 -54.67
C ARG A 2 -29.63 -19.72 -54.28
N ARG A 3 -28.84 -18.91 -54.94
CA ARG A 3 -27.47 -18.56 -54.59
C ARG A 3 -27.52 -17.40 -53.58
N SER A 4 -27.00 -17.62 -52.38
CA SER A 4 -26.85 -16.60 -51.36
C SER A 4 -25.42 -16.00 -51.42
N LEU A 5 -25.34 -14.69 -51.60
CA LEU A 5 -24.09 -13.94 -51.65
C LEU A 5 -23.63 -13.65 -50.22
N LEU A 6 -22.47 -14.20 -49.83
CA LEU A 6 -21.75 -13.78 -48.64
C LEU A 6 -20.86 -12.59 -49.02
N LYS A 7 -21.15 -11.40 -48.48
CA LYS A 7 -20.26 -10.24 -48.53
C LYS A 7 -19.22 -10.40 -47.44
N ALA A 8 -17.96 -10.53 -47.84
CA ALA A 8 -16.81 -10.43 -46.96
C ALA A 8 -16.61 -8.97 -46.57
N ILE A 9 -16.72 -8.65 -45.30
CA ILE A 9 -16.31 -7.36 -44.72
C ILE A 9 -14.84 -7.47 -44.44
N GLY A 10 -14.02 -6.78 -45.26
CA GLY A 10 -12.59 -6.65 -45.05
C GLY A 10 -12.33 -5.69 -43.85
N LEU A 11 -11.90 -6.25 -42.72
CA LEU A 11 -11.28 -5.47 -41.68
C LEU A 11 -9.81 -5.24 -42.03
N THR A 12 -9.47 -4.03 -42.44
CA THR A 12 -8.09 -3.57 -42.49
C THR A 12 -7.62 -3.25 -41.08
N ILE A 13 -6.68 -4.06 -40.61
CA ILE A 13 -5.99 -3.78 -39.33
C ILE A 13 -4.87 -2.78 -39.66
N PRO A 14 -4.82 -1.57 -39.08
CA PRO A 14 -3.68 -0.68 -39.28
C PRO A 14 -2.44 -1.26 -38.62
N ALA A 15 -1.33 -1.30 -39.37
CA ALA A 15 -0.02 -1.65 -38.84
C ALA A 15 0.41 -0.57 -37.83
N LEU A 16 0.37 -0.90 -36.55
CA LEU A 16 0.95 -0.07 -35.48
C LEU A 16 2.46 -0.23 -35.50
N ALA A 17 3.16 0.87 -35.69
CA ALA A 17 4.61 0.96 -35.58
C ALA A 17 5.01 0.61 -34.15
N LEU A 18 5.81 -0.44 -33.98
CA LEU A 18 6.39 -0.86 -32.71
C LEU A 18 7.44 0.16 -32.25
N SER A 19 7.14 0.92 -31.20
CA SER A 19 8.14 1.68 -30.46
C SER A 19 8.97 0.71 -29.61
N PRO A 20 10.31 0.81 -29.60
CA PRO A 20 11.14 -0.01 -28.70
C PRO A 20 10.91 0.47 -27.25
N GLY A 21 10.28 -0.35 -26.44
CA GLY A 21 10.01 -0.05 -25.02
C GLY A 21 8.67 -0.55 -24.47
N THR A 22 7.76 -1.00 -25.34
CA THR A 22 6.51 -1.64 -24.87
C THR A 22 6.73 -3.14 -24.82
N GLY A 23 6.75 -3.70 -23.61
CA GLY A 23 6.97 -5.12 -23.40
C GLY A 23 6.04 -5.99 -24.26
N LEU A 24 6.60 -6.94 -24.98
CA LEU A 24 5.90 -7.88 -25.88
C LEU A 24 4.76 -8.66 -25.19
N ALA A 25 4.73 -8.67 -23.87
CA ALA A 25 3.70 -9.36 -23.08
C ALA A 25 2.30 -8.69 -23.15
N ASN A 26 2.24 -7.39 -23.45
CA ASN A 26 0.97 -6.66 -23.45
C ASN A 26 0.10 -6.87 -24.69
N HIS A 27 0.68 -7.31 -25.81
CA HIS A 27 -0.05 -7.31 -27.09
C HIS A 27 -0.87 -8.57 -27.38
N LEU A 28 -0.65 -9.69 -26.72
CA LEU A 28 -1.26 -10.95 -27.15
C LEU A 28 -2.42 -11.46 -26.28
N PHE A 29 -2.63 -10.93 -25.06
CA PHE A 29 -3.61 -11.54 -24.13
C PHE A 29 -4.40 -10.58 -23.22
N GLY A 30 -4.30 -9.25 -23.41
CA GLY A 30 -4.88 -8.25 -22.47
C GLY A 30 -6.29 -7.72 -22.76
N ASN A 31 -6.97 -8.15 -23.86
CA ASN A 31 -8.03 -7.33 -24.44
C ASN A 31 -9.47 -7.75 -24.16
N PHE A 32 -9.77 -8.72 -23.32
CA PHE A 32 -11.18 -9.06 -23.05
C PHE A 32 -11.75 -8.46 -21.74
N PHE A 33 -10.88 -8.14 -20.77
CA PHE A 33 -11.24 -7.36 -19.58
C PHE A 33 -10.04 -6.48 -19.26
N GLY A 34 -10.05 -5.23 -19.67
CA GLY A 34 -8.91 -4.32 -19.62
C GLY A 34 -8.06 -4.43 -18.34
N ASN A 35 -6.73 -4.43 -18.49
CA ASN A 35 -5.79 -4.50 -17.37
C ASN A 35 -5.91 -3.23 -16.50
N PRO A 36 -6.43 -3.30 -15.26
CA PRO A 36 -6.65 -2.14 -14.42
C PRO A 36 -5.37 -1.43 -14.01
N ILE A 37 -4.23 -2.13 -13.99
CA ILE A 37 -2.93 -1.56 -13.67
C ILE A 37 -2.50 -0.58 -14.75
N ILE A 38 -2.64 -0.94 -16.03
CA ILE A 38 -2.34 -0.03 -17.15
C ILE A 38 -3.27 1.18 -17.10
N SER A 39 -4.58 0.96 -16.94
CA SER A 39 -5.57 2.04 -16.87
C SER A 39 -5.31 2.98 -15.69
N GLU A 40 -4.86 2.44 -14.56
CA GLU A 40 -4.53 3.22 -13.39
C GLU A 40 -3.26 4.06 -13.61
N ASN A 41 -2.20 3.47 -14.13
CA ASN A 41 -0.92 4.15 -14.35
C ASN A 41 -0.95 5.21 -15.48
N ASN A 42 -1.98 5.19 -16.32
CA ASN A 42 -2.24 6.25 -17.32
C ASN A 42 -2.89 7.50 -16.73
N LYS A 43 -3.32 7.46 -15.47
CA LYS A 43 -3.86 8.63 -14.77
C LYS A 43 -2.72 9.54 -14.31
N PRO A 44 -2.97 10.86 -14.12
CA PRO A 44 -1.97 11.78 -13.59
C PRO A 44 -1.45 11.34 -12.23
N GLY A 45 -0.13 11.21 -12.10
CA GLY A 45 0.56 10.96 -10.85
C GLY A 45 1.03 12.25 -10.17
N THR A 46 1.59 12.11 -8.97
CA THR A 46 2.24 13.18 -8.22
C THR A 46 3.41 12.63 -7.42
N THR A 47 4.37 13.49 -7.11
CA THR A 47 5.47 13.22 -6.17
C THR A 47 5.12 13.65 -4.74
N ASP A 48 3.94 14.21 -4.49
CA ASP A 48 3.52 14.71 -3.16
C ASP A 48 3.47 13.61 -2.10
N TRP A 49 3.44 12.34 -2.52
CA TRP A 49 3.54 11.20 -1.59
C TRP A 49 4.90 11.13 -0.87
N LEU A 50 5.96 11.73 -1.43
CA LEU A 50 7.28 11.73 -0.81
C LEU A 50 7.29 12.54 0.48
N ILE A 51 7.96 12.02 1.50
CA ILE A 51 8.26 12.76 2.73
C ILE A 51 9.44 13.70 2.48
N THR A 52 9.28 14.96 2.86
CA THR A 52 10.31 15.99 2.76
C THR A 52 10.84 16.44 4.13
N ASN A 53 10.07 16.17 5.19
CA ASN A 53 10.43 16.50 6.58
C ASN A 53 10.07 15.35 7.52
N PRO A 54 10.90 14.28 7.60
CA PRO A 54 10.57 13.07 8.34
C PRO A 54 10.42 13.31 9.85
N ALA A 55 9.41 12.67 10.44
CA ALA A 55 9.18 12.63 11.88
C ALA A 55 10.07 11.51 12.48
N ASN A 56 11.23 11.87 13.00
CA ASN A 56 12.22 10.91 13.52
C ASN A 56 12.12 10.73 15.05
N ASN A 57 11.39 11.60 15.75
CA ASN A 57 11.30 11.64 17.21
C ASN A 57 9.85 11.54 17.70
N HIS A 58 9.03 10.74 17.03
CA HIS A 58 7.61 10.55 17.38
C HIS A 58 6.74 11.82 17.31
N GLU A 59 7.16 12.84 16.55
CA GLU A 59 6.38 14.10 16.41
C GLU A 59 5.00 13.83 15.80
N ILE A 60 4.94 12.93 14.84
CA ILE A 60 3.71 12.35 14.31
C ILE A 60 3.98 10.93 13.82
N GLU A 61 3.11 9.99 14.16
CA GLU A 61 3.21 8.59 13.79
C GLU A 61 1.83 7.94 13.79
N GLY A 62 1.70 6.78 13.16
CA GLY A 62 0.41 6.10 13.13
C GLY A 62 0.48 4.64 12.71
N TYR A 63 -0.65 3.96 12.86
CA TYR A 63 -0.86 2.61 12.36
C TYR A 63 -2.31 2.41 11.89
N ALA A 64 -2.52 1.40 11.06
CA ALA A 64 -3.83 1.04 10.55
C ALA A 64 -4.42 -0.15 11.32
N SER A 65 -5.76 -0.22 11.44
CA SER A 65 -6.46 -1.34 12.08
C SER A 65 -6.26 -2.67 11.36
N TRP A 66 -5.94 -2.64 10.07
CA TRP A 66 -5.69 -3.81 9.23
C TRP A 66 -4.52 -3.56 8.29
N THR A 67 -3.78 -4.61 7.96
CA THR A 67 -2.70 -4.53 6.96
C THR A 67 -3.23 -4.54 5.53
N TYR A 68 -4.48 -4.95 5.34
CA TYR A 68 -5.16 -4.99 4.05
C TYR A 68 -6.68 -4.82 4.19
N ILE A 69 -7.32 -4.35 3.13
CA ILE A 69 -8.77 -4.26 2.98
C ILE A 69 -9.19 -4.53 1.54
N ASP A 70 -10.49 -4.71 1.29
CA ASP A 70 -11.05 -4.78 -0.05
C ASP A 70 -11.61 -3.41 -0.51
N PRO A 71 -11.76 -3.16 -1.82
CA PRO A 71 -12.42 -1.96 -2.33
C PRO A 71 -13.83 -1.81 -1.77
N GLY A 72 -14.16 -0.62 -1.26
CA GLY A 72 -15.43 -0.32 -0.62
C GLY A 72 -15.44 -0.52 0.90
N ASP A 73 -14.45 -1.24 1.46
CA ASP A 73 -14.28 -1.39 2.90
C ASP A 73 -13.74 -0.12 3.55
N SER A 74 -13.83 -0.09 4.88
CA SER A 74 -13.28 0.96 5.72
C SER A 74 -12.09 0.45 6.52
N ILE A 75 -11.10 1.33 6.73
CA ILE A 75 -9.93 1.10 7.58
C ILE A 75 -9.80 2.25 8.57
N GLN A 76 -9.46 1.94 9.80
CA GLN A 76 -9.18 2.93 10.84
C GLN A 76 -7.69 3.25 10.83
N ILE A 77 -7.37 4.54 10.88
CA ILE A 77 -6.00 5.07 10.97
C ILE A 77 -5.87 5.76 12.30
N PHE A 78 -5.06 5.19 13.16
CA PHE A 78 -4.74 5.71 14.49
C PHE A 78 -3.50 6.58 14.39
N VAL A 79 -3.56 7.78 14.96
CA VAL A 79 -2.47 8.76 14.89
C VAL A 79 -2.12 9.26 16.27
N ASN A 80 -0.82 9.39 16.52
CA ASN A 80 -0.24 10.04 17.69
C ASN A 80 0.46 11.31 17.24
N THR A 81 0.10 12.43 17.82
CA THR A 81 0.85 13.69 17.74
C THR A 81 0.47 14.57 18.92
N ALA A 82 1.44 15.34 19.44
CA ALA A 82 1.21 16.36 20.46
C ALA A 82 0.73 17.70 19.84
N GLU A 83 0.76 17.82 18.51
CA GLU A 83 0.28 19.02 17.84
C GLU A 83 -1.24 19.09 17.80
N PRO A 84 -1.83 20.31 17.75
CA PRO A 84 -3.29 20.49 17.81
C PRO A 84 -4.02 19.88 16.62
N SER A 85 -3.34 19.77 15.48
CA SER A 85 -3.93 19.20 14.26
C SER A 85 -2.86 18.62 13.35
N TYR A 86 -3.31 17.83 12.37
CA TYR A 86 -2.49 17.29 11.31
C TYR A 86 -3.27 17.16 10.00
N GLN A 87 -2.57 17.08 8.89
CA GLN A 87 -3.15 16.75 7.59
C GLN A 87 -2.98 15.26 7.29
N LEU A 88 -4.01 14.67 6.69
CA LEU A 88 -4.00 13.30 6.20
C LEU A 88 -4.30 13.30 4.70
N GLU A 89 -3.45 12.62 3.95
CA GLU A 89 -3.59 12.34 2.53
C GLU A 89 -3.38 10.86 2.29
N VAL A 90 -4.04 10.28 1.28
CA VAL A 90 -3.81 8.88 0.92
C VAL A 90 -3.34 8.80 -0.52
N PHE A 91 -2.25 8.08 -0.74
CA PHE A 91 -1.66 7.86 -2.04
C PHE A 91 -1.63 6.37 -2.38
N ARG A 92 -1.96 6.03 -3.62
CA ARG A 92 -1.67 4.72 -4.19
C ARG A 92 -0.28 4.78 -4.82
N LEU A 93 0.57 3.83 -4.48
CA LEU A 93 1.88 3.67 -5.12
C LEU A 93 1.74 2.94 -6.46
N GLY A 94 2.57 3.33 -7.43
CA GLY A 94 2.59 2.77 -8.78
C GLY A 94 3.70 3.36 -9.62
N TRP A 95 3.52 3.39 -10.95
CA TRP A 95 4.47 4.02 -11.86
C TRP A 95 4.11 5.47 -12.19
N TYR A 96 2.92 5.71 -12.73
CA TYR A 96 2.36 7.03 -13.09
C TYR A 96 3.35 7.92 -13.86
N GLY A 97 3.95 7.38 -14.93
CA GLY A 97 4.93 8.13 -15.72
C GLY A 97 6.23 8.48 -14.98
N GLY A 98 6.54 7.77 -13.89
CA GLY A 98 7.71 8.02 -13.03
C GLY A 98 7.41 8.82 -11.76
N ALA A 99 6.23 9.44 -11.62
CA ALA A 99 5.82 10.17 -10.40
C ALA A 99 5.76 9.27 -9.17
N GLY A 100 5.47 7.98 -9.35
CA GLY A 100 5.55 6.95 -8.31
C GLY A 100 4.33 6.84 -7.41
N GLY A 101 3.41 7.81 -7.43
CA GLY A 101 2.18 7.76 -6.65
C GLY A 101 1.07 8.61 -7.25
N ARG A 102 -0.17 8.34 -6.84
CA ARG A 102 -1.35 9.14 -7.17
C ARG A 102 -2.16 9.40 -5.89
N ARG A 103 -2.56 10.65 -5.69
CA ARG A 103 -3.43 11.01 -4.56
C ARG A 103 -4.81 10.42 -4.76
N MET A 104 -5.27 9.65 -3.79
CA MET A 104 -6.56 8.98 -3.78
C MET A 104 -7.56 9.65 -2.85
N PHE A 105 -7.06 10.32 -1.80
CA PHE A 105 -7.89 11.00 -0.81
C PHE A 105 -7.13 12.16 -0.16
N GLY A 106 -7.86 13.17 0.30
CA GLY A 106 -7.32 14.35 1.00
C GLY A 106 -6.72 15.41 0.08
N PRO A 107 -5.98 16.40 0.65
CA PRO A 107 -5.72 16.54 2.07
C PRO A 107 -6.96 16.88 2.90
N ILE A 108 -7.03 16.36 4.12
CA ILE A 108 -7.98 16.80 5.15
C ILE A 108 -7.23 17.15 6.41
N THR A 109 -7.74 18.13 7.17
CA THR A 109 -7.20 18.50 8.48
C THR A 109 -8.02 17.80 9.57
N LEU A 110 -7.33 17.19 10.50
CA LEU A 110 -7.88 16.45 11.63
C LEU A 110 -7.27 16.94 12.94
N ASP A 111 -8.01 16.80 14.03
CA ASP A 111 -7.53 17.16 15.36
C ASP A 111 -6.43 16.19 15.80
N GLY A 112 -5.35 16.74 16.35
CA GLY A 112 -4.26 15.96 16.91
C GLY A 112 -4.65 15.39 18.29
N THR A 113 -4.12 14.21 18.58
CA THR A 113 -4.30 13.56 19.87
C THR A 113 -2.97 12.95 20.30
N GLN A 114 -2.48 13.38 21.46
CA GLN A 114 -1.33 12.73 22.07
C GLN A 114 -1.79 11.40 22.68
N GLN A 115 -1.17 10.34 22.23
CA GLN A 115 -1.50 8.97 22.65
C GLN A 115 -0.48 8.42 23.65
N VAL A 116 -0.90 7.43 24.40
CA VAL A 116 0.00 6.73 25.34
C VAL A 116 0.86 5.73 24.54
N ILE A 117 2.18 5.81 24.74
CA ILE A 117 3.12 4.79 24.25
C ILE A 117 3.19 3.72 25.33
N PRO A 118 2.77 2.47 25.03
CA PRO A 118 2.72 1.42 26.05
C PRO A 118 4.13 0.90 26.37
N GLU A 119 4.35 0.55 27.65
CA GLU A 119 5.53 -0.19 28.05
C GLU A 119 5.47 -1.63 27.52
N PRO A 120 6.61 -2.26 27.22
CA PRO A 120 6.65 -3.66 26.86
C PRO A 120 6.11 -4.57 27.96
N ASP A 121 5.24 -5.52 27.60
CA ASP A 121 4.79 -6.56 28.54
C ASP A 121 5.99 -7.29 29.16
N PRO A 122 6.08 -7.39 30.48
CA PRO A 122 7.28 -7.90 31.15
C PRO A 122 7.58 -9.39 30.89
N LYS A 123 6.56 -10.18 30.46
CA LYS A 123 6.71 -11.61 30.20
C LYS A 123 7.01 -11.90 28.71
N THR A 124 6.40 -11.16 27.83
CA THR A 124 6.42 -11.44 26.39
C THR A 124 7.18 -10.41 25.58
N GLY A 125 7.47 -9.24 26.14
CA GLY A 125 8.01 -8.10 25.41
C GLY A 125 7.03 -7.46 24.41
N LEU A 126 5.75 -7.86 24.43
CA LEU A 126 4.74 -7.31 23.55
C LEU A 126 4.58 -5.79 23.78
N VAL A 127 4.66 -5.03 22.69
CA VAL A 127 4.26 -3.62 22.66
C VAL A 127 3.05 -3.52 21.76
N GLU A 128 1.90 -3.14 22.34
CA GLU A 128 0.64 -3.04 21.61
C GLU A 128 -0.12 -1.78 22.04
N CYS A 129 -0.37 -0.92 21.08
CA CYS A 129 -1.10 0.33 21.32
C CYS A 129 -2.61 0.09 21.44
N ALA A 130 -3.24 0.86 22.34
CA ALA A 130 -4.68 0.98 22.47
C ALA A 130 -5.12 2.44 22.20
N TRP A 131 -4.61 3.02 21.10
CA TRP A 131 -4.89 4.41 20.75
C TRP A 131 -6.35 4.64 20.41
N THR A 132 -6.83 5.85 20.66
CA THR A 132 -8.22 6.25 20.52
C THR A 132 -8.40 7.25 19.38
N ASN A 133 -9.65 7.59 19.07
CA ASN A 133 -10.03 8.59 18.09
C ASN A 133 -9.42 8.36 16.67
N PRO A 134 -9.55 7.15 16.11
CA PRO A 134 -9.02 6.90 14.77
C PRO A 134 -9.83 7.65 13.71
N PHE A 135 -9.14 8.08 12.65
CA PHE A 135 -9.80 8.46 11.43
C PHE A 135 -10.28 7.21 10.67
N THR A 136 -11.56 7.18 10.27
CA THR A 136 -12.10 6.09 9.45
C THR A 136 -12.04 6.48 7.97
N LEU A 137 -11.10 5.90 7.23
CA LEU A 137 -11.02 6.01 5.79
C LEU A 137 -11.92 4.97 5.15
N ARG A 138 -12.88 5.40 4.33
CA ARG A 138 -13.67 4.52 3.47
C ARG A 138 -13.09 4.53 2.08
N THR A 139 -12.65 3.36 1.58
CA THR A 139 -12.19 3.22 0.19
C THR A 139 -13.38 3.19 -0.76
N ARG A 140 -13.13 3.55 -2.01
CA ARG A 140 -14.16 3.49 -3.05
C ARG A 140 -14.05 2.16 -3.80
N PHE A 141 -15.14 1.69 -4.37
CA PHE A 141 -15.17 0.46 -5.18
C PHE A 141 -14.32 0.56 -6.46
N ASP A 142 -14.07 1.78 -6.95
CA ASP A 142 -13.28 2.06 -8.14
C ASP A 142 -11.77 2.23 -7.86
N TRP A 143 -11.34 2.07 -6.60
CA TRP A 143 -9.92 2.09 -6.26
C TRP A 143 -9.24 0.82 -6.75
N THR A 144 -8.15 0.99 -7.48
CA THR A 144 -7.36 -0.10 -8.04
C THR A 144 -6.54 -0.79 -6.97
N THR A 145 -6.46 -2.13 -7.00
CA THR A 145 -5.57 -2.91 -6.13
C THR A 145 -4.15 -2.33 -6.12
N GLY A 146 -3.46 -2.38 -4.98
CA GLY A 146 -2.14 -1.77 -4.84
C GLY A 146 -1.71 -1.59 -3.39
N VAL A 147 -0.52 -1.04 -3.22
CA VAL A 147 -0.02 -0.56 -1.93
C VAL A 147 -0.39 0.92 -1.78
N TYR A 148 -0.94 1.25 -0.64
CA TYR A 148 -1.39 2.59 -0.29
C TYR A 148 -0.62 3.11 0.92
N LEU A 149 -0.36 4.41 0.91
CA LEU A 149 0.23 5.12 2.04
C LEU A 149 -0.72 6.23 2.47
N ALA A 150 -1.15 6.20 3.73
CA ALA A 150 -1.64 7.40 4.36
C ALA A 150 -0.41 8.22 4.80
N LYS A 151 -0.28 9.42 4.27
CA LYS A 151 0.75 10.40 4.63
C LYS A 151 0.16 11.34 5.67
N LEU A 152 0.83 11.44 6.79
CA LEU A 152 0.48 12.29 7.91
C LEU A 152 1.43 13.49 7.91
N THR A 153 0.93 14.70 8.10
CA THR A 153 1.74 15.92 8.20
C THR A 153 1.27 16.73 9.38
N ALA A 154 2.10 16.88 10.39
CA ALA A 154 1.85 17.70 11.57
C ALA A 154 1.74 19.18 11.19
N SER A 155 0.73 19.91 11.69
CA SER A 155 0.34 21.21 11.14
C SER A 155 1.29 22.35 11.52
N GLN A 156 1.98 22.27 12.65
CA GLN A 156 2.89 23.33 13.12
C GLN A 156 4.33 23.08 12.67
N SER A 157 4.86 21.88 12.90
CA SER A 157 6.25 21.52 12.57
C SER A 157 6.43 21.11 11.11
N GLY A 158 5.36 20.71 10.43
CA GLY A 158 5.43 20.09 9.11
C GLY A 158 6.08 18.71 9.09
N LYS A 159 6.27 18.07 10.27
CA LYS A 159 6.82 16.73 10.38
C LYS A 159 5.88 15.71 9.77
N GLN A 160 6.46 14.68 9.11
CA GLN A 160 5.71 13.76 8.26
C GLN A 160 6.01 12.31 8.59
N SER A 161 4.99 11.46 8.49
CA SER A 161 5.09 10.01 8.65
C SER A 161 4.11 9.29 7.73
N TYR A 162 4.27 7.97 7.58
CA TYR A 162 3.40 7.11 6.79
C TYR A 162 2.64 6.10 7.64
N VAL A 163 1.49 5.66 7.10
CA VAL A 163 0.77 4.46 7.53
C VAL A 163 0.46 3.64 6.29
N PRO A 164 1.13 2.48 6.06
CA PRO A 164 0.92 1.65 4.90
C PRO A 164 -0.28 0.71 5.08
N PHE A 165 -0.98 0.42 3.98
CA PHE A 165 -1.95 -0.65 3.87
C PHE A 165 -2.05 -1.16 2.43
N THR A 166 -2.55 -2.37 2.26
CA THR A 166 -2.73 -2.98 0.93
C THR A 166 -4.21 -3.02 0.58
N LEU A 167 -4.59 -2.52 -0.59
CA LEU A 167 -5.91 -2.72 -1.16
C LEU A 167 -5.87 -3.94 -2.07
N ARG A 168 -6.66 -4.98 -1.73
CA ARG A 168 -6.77 -6.19 -2.55
C ARG A 168 -7.57 -5.92 -3.82
N ASN A 169 -7.86 -6.93 -4.60
CA ASN A 169 -8.60 -6.78 -5.86
C ASN A 169 -10.07 -7.21 -5.79
N GLY A 170 -10.61 -7.43 -4.59
CA GLY A 170 -12.00 -7.87 -4.42
C GLY A 170 -12.32 -9.26 -4.99
N GLY A 171 -11.31 -10.12 -5.17
CA GLY A 171 -11.47 -11.46 -5.72
C GLY A 171 -11.33 -11.56 -7.26
N ARG A 172 -10.96 -10.46 -7.93
CA ARG A 172 -10.67 -10.49 -9.37
C ARG A 172 -9.48 -11.41 -9.66
N PHE A 173 -9.56 -12.18 -10.74
CA PHE A 173 -8.44 -12.93 -11.28
C PHE A 173 -7.38 -11.99 -11.86
N SER A 174 -6.11 -12.26 -11.58
CA SER A 174 -4.94 -11.61 -12.19
C SER A 174 -3.82 -12.59 -12.44
N ARG A 175 -2.94 -12.31 -13.39
CA ARG A 175 -1.83 -13.22 -13.74
C ARG A 175 -0.77 -13.30 -12.67
N LEU A 176 -0.54 -12.21 -11.96
CA LEU A 176 0.46 -12.12 -10.91
C LEU A 176 -0.20 -11.70 -9.60
N LEU A 177 0.32 -12.24 -8.52
CA LEU A 177 0.00 -11.82 -7.16
C LEU A 177 1.27 -11.31 -6.51
N PHE A 178 1.29 -10.03 -6.16
CA PHE A 178 2.36 -9.45 -5.36
C PHE A 178 1.96 -9.48 -3.89
N GLN A 179 2.76 -10.17 -3.08
CA GLN A 179 2.52 -10.30 -1.65
C GLN A 179 3.45 -9.40 -0.85
N ASN A 180 2.90 -8.41 -0.15
CA ASN A 180 3.65 -7.62 0.82
C ASN A 180 3.99 -8.44 2.06
N SER A 181 5.24 -8.36 2.51
CA SER A 181 5.80 -9.15 3.61
C SER A 181 5.58 -8.52 4.98
N VAL A 182 4.34 -8.07 5.26
CA VAL A 182 4.01 -7.28 6.47
C VAL A 182 4.36 -8.00 7.77
N THR A 183 4.35 -9.34 7.81
CA THR A 183 4.79 -10.10 8.99
C THR A 183 6.29 -10.00 9.20
N THR A 184 7.08 -9.96 8.12
CA THR A 184 8.53 -9.72 8.19
C THR A 184 8.80 -8.30 8.67
N TRP A 185 8.14 -7.30 8.08
CA TRP A 185 8.27 -5.92 8.55
C TRP A 185 7.99 -5.81 10.05
N GLN A 186 6.92 -6.49 10.53
CA GLN A 186 6.55 -6.44 11.94
C GLN A 186 7.50 -7.24 12.83
N ALA A 187 8.11 -8.31 12.33
CA ALA A 187 9.10 -9.10 13.07
C ALA A 187 10.36 -8.27 13.36
N TYR A 188 10.79 -7.42 12.42
CA TYR A 188 11.94 -6.52 12.57
C TYR A 188 11.59 -5.17 13.19
N ASN A 189 10.30 -4.81 13.25
CA ASN A 189 9.86 -3.54 13.82
C ASN A 189 10.18 -3.47 15.31
N ASN A 190 11.04 -2.54 15.71
CA ASN A 190 11.43 -2.32 17.11
C ASN A 190 10.76 -1.10 17.75
N TRP A 191 9.65 -0.63 17.20
CA TRP A 191 8.86 0.43 17.81
C TRP A 191 8.47 0.07 19.25
N GLY A 192 8.65 1.03 20.17
CA GLY A 192 8.52 0.78 21.61
C GLY A 192 9.66 -0.07 22.21
N GLY A 193 10.79 -0.17 21.49
CA GLY A 193 12.02 -0.81 21.97
C GLY A 193 12.08 -2.33 21.86
N ARG A 194 11.08 -2.99 21.24
CA ARG A 194 11.02 -4.47 21.15
C ARG A 194 10.68 -4.97 19.75
N SER A 195 11.49 -5.87 19.23
CA SER A 195 11.22 -6.68 18.04
C SER A 195 11.34 -8.18 18.37
N LEU A 196 11.18 -9.06 17.37
CA LEU A 196 11.45 -10.50 17.56
C LEU A 196 12.96 -10.82 17.59
N TYR A 197 13.84 -9.83 17.41
CA TYR A 197 15.28 -10.00 17.32
C TYR A 197 16.02 -9.21 18.39
N GLU A 198 17.07 -9.83 18.97
CA GLU A 198 17.89 -9.22 20.03
C GLU A 198 18.68 -8.01 19.52
N PHE A 199 19.24 -8.11 18.30
CA PHE A 199 20.20 -7.13 17.78
C PHE A 199 19.61 -5.71 17.61
N ASN A 200 18.29 -5.57 17.43
CA ASN A 200 17.63 -4.30 17.29
C ASN A 200 16.61 -4.00 18.40
N SER A 201 16.59 -4.80 19.46
CA SER A 201 15.78 -4.57 20.66
C SER A 201 16.59 -3.85 21.73
N THR A 202 15.94 -2.98 22.51
CA THR A 202 16.56 -2.25 23.61
C THR A 202 17.20 -3.21 24.61
N ASN A 203 18.48 -2.98 24.93
CA ASN A 203 19.31 -3.81 25.80
C ASN A 203 19.43 -5.28 25.35
N GLY A 204 19.24 -5.58 24.05
CA GLY A 204 19.27 -6.94 23.53
C GLY A 204 18.11 -7.82 23.98
N ILE A 205 17.04 -7.27 24.59
CA ILE A 205 15.92 -8.05 25.10
C ILE A 205 14.82 -8.07 24.04
N ARG A 206 14.71 -9.18 23.32
CA ARG A 206 13.68 -9.37 22.27
C ARG A 206 12.29 -9.64 22.84
N ALA A 207 11.27 -9.36 22.05
CA ALA A 207 9.92 -9.87 22.28
C ALA A 207 9.78 -11.34 21.81
N VAL A 208 8.84 -12.08 22.37
CA VAL A 208 8.45 -13.42 21.88
C VAL A 208 7.18 -13.35 21.04
N LYS A 209 6.51 -12.20 21.00
CA LYS A 209 5.40 -11.89 20.11
C LYS A 209 5.33 -10.37 19.86
N VAL A 210 4.78 -9.99 18.71
CA VAL A 210 4.60 -8.60 18.28
C VAL A 210 3.16 -8.35 17.84
N SER A 211 2.73 -7.09 17.84
CA SER A 211 1.40 -6.66 17.40
C SER A 211 1.48 -5.77 16.17
N PHE A 212 0.46 -5.82 15.30
CA PHE A 212 0.27 -4.83 14.23
C PHE A 212 -0.33 -3.51 14.74
N ASN A 213 -0.86 -3.48 15.96
CA ASN A 213 -1.40 -2.28 16.60
C ASN A 213 -0.26 -1.41 17.16
N ARG A 214 0.65 -0.99 16.28
CA ARG A 214 1.73 -0.06 16.60
C ARG A 214 2.37 0.49 15.32
N PRO A 215 2.92 1.71 15.34
CA PRO A 215 3.64 2.27 14.20
C PRO A 215 4.84 1.42 13.76
N TYR A 216 5.30 1.62 12.52
CA TYR A 216 6.61 1.14 12.09
C TYR A 216 7.67 2.22 12.32
N VAL A 217 8.87 1.81 12.75
CA VAL A 217 10.03 2.73 12.85
C VAL A 217 10.63 2.97 11.47
N LEU A 218 10.90 1.89 10.72
CA LEU A 218 11.56 1.98 9.43
C LEU A 218 10.69 2.66 8.38
N GLY A 219 11.34 3.26 7.38
CA GLY A 219 10.66 3.92 6.27
C GLY A 219 9.79 5.10 6.71
N THR A 220 10.09 5.71 7.87
CA THR A 220 9.29 6.78 8.48
C THR A 220 7.81 6.37 8.58
N GLY A 221 7.56 5.19 9.15
CA GLY A 221 6.23 4.62 9.30
C GLY A 221 5.82 3.64 8.20
N ALA A 222 6.55 3.53 7.08
CA ALA A 222 6.21 2.63 5.97
C ALA A 222 6.73 1.19 6.15
N GLY A 223 7.47 0.90 7.23
CA GLY A 223 8.12 -0.39 7.42
C GLY A 223 9.22 -0.63 6.39
N ASP A 224 9.42 -1.86 5.99
CA ASP A 224 10.46 -2.26 5.03
C ASP A 224 10.05 -2.09 3.55
N LEU A 225 8.89 -1.49 3.28
CA LEU A 225 8.33 -1.31 1.94
C LEU A 225 9.34 -0.68 0.97
N PHE A 226 9.99 0.41 1.40
CA PHE A 226 10.90 1.17 0.53
C PHE A 226 12.22 0.45 0.29
N ALA A 227 12.69 -0.31 1.28
CA ALA A 227 13.96 -1.02 1.19
C ALA A 227 13.88 -2.25 0.27
N TRP A 228 12.77 -3.00 0.31
CA TRP A 228 12.71 -4.32 -0.31
C TRP A 228 11.65 -4.50 -1.39
N GLU A 229 10.55 -3.74 -1.35
CA GLU A 229 9.37 -4.06 -2.16
C GLU A 229 9.04 -3.00 -3.20
N LEU A 230 9.30 -1.71 -2.93
CA LEU A 230 8.92 -0.61 -3.82
C LEU A 230 9.51 -0.73 -5.22
N SER A 231 10.76 -1.17 -5.34
CA SER A 231 11.43 -1.31 -6.65
C SER A 231 10.74 -2.34 -7.54
N MET A 232 10.34 -3.50 -6.98
CA MET A 232 9.62 -4.54 -7.70
C MET A 232 8.19 -4.08 -8.04
N LEU A 233 7.50 -3.44 -7.10
CA LEU A 233 6.18 -2.86 -7.32
C LEU A 233 6.23 -1.90 -8.52
N ARG A 234 7.18 -0.95 -8.53
CA ARG A 234 7.33 0.03 -9.60
C ARG A 234 7.69 -0.62 -10.93
N PHE A 235 8.52 -1.66 -10.93
CA PHE A 235 8.84 -2.45 -12.11
C PHE A 235 7.58 -3.10 -12.70
N LEU A 236 6.81 -3.84 -11.90
CA LEU A 236 5.61 -4.53 -12.36
C LEU A 236 4.57 -3.55 -12.92
N GLU A 237 4.38 -2.42 -12.27
CA GLU A 237 3.43 -1.39 -12.69
C GLU A 237 3.90 -0.63 -13.95
N ARG A 238 5.20 -0.36 -14.06
CA ARG A 238 5.81 0.27 -15.25
C ARG A 238 5.66 -0.60 -16.47
N GLU A 239 5.94 -1.89 -16.35
CA GLU A 239 5.84 -2.85 -17.46
C GLU A 239 4.38 -3.25 -17.76
N GLY A 240 3.41 -2.76 -16.97
CA GLY A 240 1.99 -3.00 -17.18
C GLY A 240 1.57 -4.44 -16.95
N TYR A 241 2.20 -5.16 -16.05
CA TYR A 241 1.75 -6.49 -15.67
C TYR A 241 0.36 -6.45 -15.04
N ASP A 242 -0.47 -7.45 -15.35
CA ASP A 242 -1.72 -7.67 -14.65
C ASP A 242 -1.43 -8.30 -13.29
N VAL A 243 -1.23 -7.43 -12.29
CA VAL A 243 -0.85 -7.79 -10.93
C VAL A 243 -1.95 -7.40 -9.94
N SER A 244 -2.22 -8.28 -8.99
CA SER A 244 -2.99 -7.98 -7.78
C SER A 244 -2.08 -7.97 -6.58
N TYR A 245 -2.52 -7.24 -5.55
CA TYR A 245 -1.76 -7.09 -4.32
C TYR A 245 -2.46 -7.76 -3.15
N CYS A 246 -1.67 -8.36 -2.28
CA CYS A 246 -2.13 -8.90 -1.01
C CYS A 246 -1.03 -8.77 0.05
N THR A 247 -1.31 -9.22 1.26
CA THR A 247 -0.31 -9.36 2.32
C THR A 247 -0.18 -10.84 2.71
N ASN A 248 0.91 -11.22 3.36
CA ASN A 248 1.02 -12.57 3.91
C ASN A 248 -0.04 -12.87 5.00
N MET A 249 -0.66 -11.85 5.61
CA MET A 249 -1.84 -12.02 6.45
C MET A 249 -3.07 -12.45 5.63
N THR A 250 -3.19 -11.95 4.38
CA THR A 250 -4.23 -12.40 3.45
C THR A 250 -4.07 -13.88 3.11
N THR A 251 -2.86 -14.30 2.74
CA THR A 251 -2.58 -15.68 2.34
C THR A 251 -2.74 -16.66 3.51
N HIS A 252 -2.45 -16.20 4.72
CA HIS A 252 -2.68 -16.99 5.94
C HIS A 252 -4.17 -17.24 6.22
N ARG A 253 -5.02 -16.23 5.99
CA ARG A 253 -6.46 -16.28 6.33
C ARG A 253 -7.33 -16.84 5.21
N ASN A 254 -6.94 -16.68 3.95
CA ASN A 254 -7.76 -16.99 2.78
C ASN A 254 -7.00 -17.84 1.78
N SER A 255 -7.67 -18.84 1.22
CA SER A 255 -7.20 -19.64 0.09
C SER A 255 -7.23 -18.87 -1.26
N SER A 256 -7.19 -17.55 -1.26
CA SER A 256 -7.31 -16.68 -2.44
C SER A 256 -6.19 -16.84 -3.47
N LEU A 257 -5.12 -17.61 -3.15
CA LEU A 257 -4.07 -18.01 -4.09
C LEU A 257 -4.62 -18.76 -5.32
N ARG A 258 -5.81 -19.36 -5.22
CA ARG A 258 -6.44 -20.09 -6.34
C ARG A 258 -6.88 -19.18 -7.50
N ASN A 259 -6.96 -17.87 -7.29
CA ASN A 259 -7.38 -16.90 -8.30
C ASN A 259 -6.19 -16.33 -9.11
N HIS A 260 -4.98 -16.88 -8.91
CA HIS A 260 -3.75 -16.41 -9.54
C HIS A 260 -2.99 -17.64 -10.08
N GLN A 261 -3.25 -17.99 -11.34
CA GLN A 261 -2.55 -19.06 -12.07
C GLN A 261 -2.07 -18.57 -13.42
#